data_4fa2f8234268eebf7f04b508d3d797d7
#
_entry.id   4fa2f8234268eebf7f04b508d3d797d7
#
_cell.length_a   1.000
_cell.length_b   1.000
_cell.length_c   1.000
_cell.angle_alpha   90.00
_cell.angle_beta   90.00
_cell.angle_gamma   90.00
#
_symmetry.space_group_name_H-M   'P 1'
#
loop_
_entity.id
_entity.type
_entity.pdbx_description
1 polymer ?
#
loop_
_entity_poly.entity_id
_entity_poly.type
_entity_poly.pdbx_seq_one_letter_code
_entity_poly.pdbx_strand_id
1 'polypeptide(L)'
;DQGHDGIVSETGEILNDETVEVLVKMAVSQAAAGADMVAPSDMMDGRVGAIRAGLDNAGYTNVGILAYSAKYASAYYGPFRDALDSAPKFGDKKTYQMDAANAREAITEVELDVQEGADMVMVKPALAYLDVIHLVRQNTNLPVAAYNVSGEYAMIKAAAEKGWIDEEKI
;
A
#
# COMPACT_ATOMS: atom_id res chain seq x y z
N ASP A 1 -3.13 -4.72 -17.93
CA ASP A 1 -3.12 -4.99 -16.50
C ASP A 1 -4.55 -4.95 -15.97
N GLN A 2 -4.79 -5.54 -14.83
CA GLN A 2 -6.12 -5.63 -14.22
C GLN A 2 -6.27 -4.63 -13.05
N GLY A 3 -5.48 -3.59 -13.05
CA GLY A 3 -5.48 -2.56 -12.02
C GLY A 3 -4.82 -3.04 -10.72
N HIS A 4 -5.39 -2.59 -9.59
CA HIS A 4 -4.85 -2.91 -8.26
C HIS A 4 -5.22 -4.30 -7.73
N ASP A 5 -6.00 -5.07 -8.48
CA ASP A 5 -6.51 -6.37 -8.02
C ASP A 5 -5.53 -7.52 -8.30
N GLY A 6 -4.48 -7.27 -9.10
CA GLY A 6 -3.56 -8.29 -9.56
C GLY A 6 -4.13 -9.09 -10.73
N ILE A 7 -3.56 -10.26 -10.97
CA ILE A 7 -4.05 -11.21 -11.97
C ILE A 7 -5.19 -12.02 -11.36
N VAL A 8 -6.32 -12.04 -12.05
CA VAL A 8 -7.52 -12.74 -11.59
C VAL A 8 -7.84 -13.87 -12.55
N SER A 9 -8.10 -15.06 -12.04
CA SER A 9 -8.51 -16.23 -12.81
C SER A 9 -9.91 -16.03 -13.42
N GLU A 10 -10.29 -16.90 -14.33
CA GLU A 10 -11.66 -16.93 -14.90
C GLU A 10 -12.75 -17.15 -13.84
N THR A 11 -12.39 -17.75 -12.71
CA THR A 11 -13.28 -17.98 -11.57
C THR A 11 -13.33 -16.83 -10.56
N GLY A 12 -12.54 -15.76 -10.78
CA GLY A 12 -12.47 -14.58 -9.89
C GLY A 12 -11.48 -14.73 -8.73
N GLU A 13 -10.63 -15.76 -8.75
CA GLU A 13 -9.58 -15.97 -7.75
C GLU A 13 -8.35 -15.12 -8.08
N ILE A 14 -7.76 -14.46 -7.07
CA ILE A 14 -6.52 -13.69 -7.23
C ILE A 14 -5.35 -14.67 -7.26
N LEU A 15 -4.57 -14.60 -8.33
CA LEU A 15 -3.38 -15.41 -8.53
C LEU A 15 -2.16 -14.67 -7.94
N ASN A 16 -1.83 -15.00 -6.68
CA ASN A 16 -0.78 -14.31 -5.93
C ASN A 16 0.58 -14.40 -6.64
N ASP A 17 1.05 -15.59 -6.91
CA ASP A 17 2.42 -15.85 -7.40
C ASP A 17 2.65 -15.23 -8.78
N GLU A 18 1.67 -15.40 -9.69
CA GLU A 18 1.74 -14.79 -11.03
C GLU A 18 1.70 -13.26 -10.94
N THR A 19 0.96 -12.70 -9.98
CA THR A 19 0.93 -11.27 -9.74
C THR A 19 2.28 -10.79 -9.24
N VAL A 20 2.89 -11.48 -8.27
CA VAL A 20 4.21 -11.16 -7.72
C VAL A 20 5.28 -11.17 -8.80
N GLU A 21 5.27 -12.14 -9.73
CA GLU A 21 6.20 -12.15 -10.87
C GLU A 21 6.09 -10.90 -11.75
N VAL A 22 4.88 -10.39 -11.97
CA VAL A 22 4.66 -9.15 -12.73
C VAL A 22 5.15 -7.94 -11.94
N LEU A 23 4.89 -7.88 -10.64
CA LEU A 23 5.34 -6.80 -9.77
C LEU A 23 6.88 -6.69 -9.74
N VAL A 24 7.58 -7.81 -9.71
CA VAL A 24 9.06 -7.83 -9.81
C VAL A 24 9.52 -7.19 -11.12
N LYS A 25 8.92 -7.57 -12.26
CA LYS A 25 9.27 -7.00 -13.58
C LYS A 25 8.98 -5.49 -13.63
N MET A 26 7.87 -5.05 -13.01
CA MET A 26 7.52 -3.63 -12.91
C MET A 26 8.55 -2.87 -12.08
N ALA A 27 8.91 -3.37 -10.89
CA ALA A 27 9.90 -2.75 -10.02
C ALA A 27 11.27 -2.60 -10.69
N VAL A 28 11.74 -3.65 -11.36
CA VAL A 28 13.01 -3.61 -12.14
C VAL A 28 12.92 -2.60 -13.27
N SER A 29 11.78 -2.52 -13.98
CA SER A 29 11.56 -1.52 -15.04
C SER A 29 11.59 -0.08 -14.50
N GLN A 30 10.99 0.15 -13.34
CA GLN A 30 11.00 1.47 -12.67
C GLN A 30 12.42 1.85 -12.23
N ALA A 31 13.17 0.92 -11.65
CA ALA A 31 14.57 1.12 -11.28
C ALA A 31 15.44 1.43 -12.50
N ALA A 32 15.25 0.71 -13.61
CA ALA A 32 15.94 0.97 -14.88
C ALA A 32 15.62 2.36 -15.47
N ALA A 33 14.44 2.89 -15.20
CA ALA A 33 14.04 4.25 -15.58
C ALA A 33 14.54 5.34 -14.61
N GLY A 34 15.24 4.97 -13.53
CA GLY A 34 15.89 5.90 -12.60
C GLY A 34 15.10 6.13 -11.29
N ALA A 35 14.18 5.24 -10.92
CA ALA A 35 13.54 5.34 -9.61
C ALA A 35 14.53 5.01 -8.50
N ASP A 36 14.59 5.86 -7.47
CA ASP A 36 15.39 5.64 -6.26
C ASP A 36 14.67 4.74 -5.24
N MET A 37 13.35 4.64 -5.35
CA MET A 37 12.52 3.82 -4.49
C MET A 37 11.29 3.30 -5.24
N VAL A 38 10.87 2.07 -4.97
CA VAL A 38 9.62 1.49 -5.43
C VAL A 38 8.66 1.30 -4.28
N ALA A 39 7.34 1.39 -4.53
CA ALA A 39 6.33 1.37 -3.48
C ALA A 39 5.17 0.43 -3.87
N PRO A 40 5.33 -0.89 -3.71
CA PRO A 40 4.29 -1.87 -4.04
C PRO A 40 3.07 -1.68 -3.14
N SER A 41 1.89 -1.54 -3.74
CA SER A 41 0.65 -1.20 -3.03
C SER A 41 -0.43 -2.25 -3.14
N ASP A 42 -0.10 -3.42 -3.64
CA ASP A 42 -1.03 -4.51 -3.96
C ASP A 42 -1.43 -5.34 -2.73
N MET A 43 -0.51 -5.65 -1.82
CA MET A 43 -0.63 -6.55 -0.66
C MET A 43 -0.59 -8.05 -1.02
N MET A 44 0.04 -8.42 -2.13
CA MET A 44 0.31 -9.84 -2.42
C MET A 44 1.35 -10.39 -1.42
N ASP A 45 1.15 -11.62 -1.01
CA ASP A 45 2.04 -12.28 -0.06
C ASP A 45 3.43 -12.53 -0.67
N GLY A 46 4.51 -12.23 0.09
CA GLY A 46 5.90 -12.41 -0.35
C GLY A 46 6.40 -11.40 -1.40
N ARG A 47 5.61 -10.36 -1.73
CA ARG A 47 5.96 -9.41 -2.80
C ARG A 47 7.21 -8.59 -2.51
N VAL A 48 7.43 -8.18 -1.25
CA VAL A 48 8.57 -7.35 -0.88
C VAL A 48 9.87 -8.13 -1.08
N GLY A 49 9.92 -9.38 -0.59
CA GLY A 49 11.08 -10.26 -0.76
C GLY A 49 11.37 -10.58 -2.21
N ALA A 50 10.34 -10.88 -3.00
CA ALA A 50 10.51 -11.15 -4.42
C ALA A 50 11.01 -9.90 -5.20
N ILE A 51 10.47 -8.71 -4.92
CA ILE A 51 10.90 -7.44 -5.51
C ILE A 51 12.35 -7.16 -5.12
N ARG A 52 12.74 -7.32 -3.84
CA ARG A 52 14.11 -7.12 -3.37
C ARG A 52 15.08 -8.02 -4.12
N ALA A 53 14.77 -9.32 -4.19
CA ALA A 53 15.59 -10.27 -4.93
C ALA A 53 15.69 -9.90 -6.43
N GLY A 54 14.59 -9.48 -7.05
CA GLY A 54 14.57 -9.06 -8.46
C GLY A 54 15.43 -7.83 -8.73
N LEU A 55 15.33 -6.81 -7.88
CA LEU A 55 16.15 -5.60 -7.96
C LEU A 55 17.63 -5.92 -7.78
N ASP A 56 17.99 -6.73 -6.79
CA ASP A 56 19.38 -7.12 -6.51
C ASP A 56 19.99 -7.91 -7.67
N ASN A 57 19.25 -8.89 -8.20
CA ASN A 57 19.67 -9.69 -9.35
C ASN A 57 19.88 -8.84 -10.62
N ALA A 58 19.13 -7.75 -10.76
CA ALA A 58 19.27 -6.80 -11.88
C ALA A 58 20.34 -5.72 -11.61
N GLY A 59 21.03 -5.72 -10.46
CA GLY A 59 22.08 -4.77 -10.10
C GLY A 59 21.59 -3.49 -9.43
N TYR A 60 20.30 -3.40 -9.08
CA TYR A 60 19.68 -2.23 -8.42
C TYR A 60 19.65 -2.34 -6.89
N THR A 61 20.76 -2.72 -6.29
CA THR A 61 20.88 -2.97 -4.84
C THR A 61 20.62 -1.75 -3.95
N ASN A 62 20.74 -0.53 -4.52
CA ASN A 62 20.51 0.73 -3.80
C ASN A 62 19.09 1.28 -3.96
N VAL A 63 18.22 0.64 -4.76
CA VAL A 63 16.83 1.06 -4.89
C VAL A 63 16.04 0.59 -3.68
N GLY A 64 15.45 1.55 -2.94
CA GLY A 64 14.69 1.27 -1.73
C GLY A 64 13.29 0.70 -2.00
N ILE A 65 12.70 0.08 -0.99
CA ILE A 65 11.32 -0.43 -1.02
C ILE A 65 10.52 0.20 0.12
N LEU A 66 9.46 0.96 -0.24
CA LEU A 66 8.43 1.42 0.68
C LEU A 66 7.25 0.44 0.60
N ALA A 67 7.11 -0.42 1.59
CA ALA A 67 6.03 -1.41 1.64
C ALA A 67 4.72 -0.81 2.17
N TYR A 68 3.62 -1.07 1.48
CA TYR A 68 2.27 -0.75 1.97
C TYR A 68 1.81 -1.85 2.94
N SER A 69 2.49 -1.97 4.07
CA SER A 69 2.38 -3.09 5.00
C SER A 69 1.00 -3.19 5.66
N ALA A 70 0.45 -2.04 6.13
CA ALA A 70 -0.84 -2.01 6.79
C ALA A 70 -1.85 -1.20 5.98
N LYS A 71 -2.45 -1.83 4.97
CA LYS A 71 -3.43 -1.21 4.07
C LYS A 71 -4.82 -1.78 4.32
N TYR A 72 -5.67 -0.97 4.94
CA TYR A 72 -7.02 -1.33 5.34
C TYR A 72 -8.04 -1.12 4.23
N ALA A 73 -9.02 -2.02 4.13
CA ALA A 73 -10.21 -1.79 3.33
C ALA A 73 -10.98 -0.57 3.85
N SER A 74 -11.31 0.39 2.98
CA SER A 74 -11.89 1.65 3.42
C SER A 74 -12.78 2.30 2.37
N ALA A 75 -13.88 2.92 2.82
CA ALA A 75 -14.70 3.81 2.01
C ALA A 75 -13.97 5.13 1.65
N TYR A 76 -12.90 5.49 2.36
CA TYR A 76 -12.10 6.68 2.08
C TYR A 76 -11.38 6.64 0.72
N TYR A 77 -11.34 5.49 0.03
CA TYR A 77 -10.82 5.39 -1.34
C TYR A 77 -11.83 5.85 -2.41
N GLY A 78 -13.07 6.20 -2.03
CA GLY A 78 -14.15 6.54 -2.95
C GLY A 78 -13.76 7.54 -4.05
N PRO A 79 -13.32 8.78 -3.71
CA PRO A 79 -12.99 9.78 -4.72
C PRO A 79 -11.91 9.35 -5.72
N PHE A 80 -10.92 8.58 -5.26
CA PHE A 80 -9.87 8.05 -6.13
C PHE A 80 -10.38 6.93 -7.04
N ARG A 81 -11.27 6.07 -6.54
CA ARG A 81 -11.91 5.02 -7.36
C ARG A 81 -12.75 5.62 -8.48
N ASP A 82 -13.50 6.67 -8.17
CA ASP A 82 -14.30 7.39 -9.15
C ASP A 82 -13.41 8.06 -10.22
N ALA A 83 -12.31 8.71 -9.79
CA ALA A 83 -11.40 9.41 -10.70
C ALA A 83 -10.67 8.49 -11.68
N LEU A 84 -10.36 7.25 -11.28
CA LEU A 84 -9.63 6.28 -12.09
C LEU A 84 -10.50 5.21 -12.75
N ASP A 85 -11.82 5.27 -12.57
CA ASP A 85 -12.75 4.18 -12.97
C ASP A 85 -12.23 2.81 -12.46
N SER A 86 -11.66 2.83 -11.24
CA SER A 86 -10.98 1.69 -10.61
C SER A 86 -11.85 0.98 -9.57
N ALA A 87 -13.17 1.08 -9.71
CA ALA A 87 -14.08 0.23 -8.95
C ALA A 87 -13.71 -1.25 -9.17
N PRO A 88 -13.75 -2.08 -8.14
CA PRO A 88 -13.40 -3.50 -8.30
C PRO A 88 -14.32 -4.11 -9.37
N LYS A 89 -13.71 -4.74 -10.37
CA LYS A 89 -14.46 -5.47 -11.40
C LYS A 89 -15.07 -6.75 -10.86
N PHE A 90 -14.48 -7.29 -9.79
CA PHE A 90 -14.93 -8.47 -9.06
C PHE A 90 -14.73 -8.23 -7.55
N GLY A 91 -15.69 -8.63 -6.71
CA GLY A 91 -15.61 -8.55 -5.27
C GLY A 91 -15.56 -7.10 -4.74
N ASP A 92 -15.05 -6.97 -3.52
CA ASP A 92 -15.01 -5.70 -2.77
C ASP A 92 -13.61 -5.32 -2.26
N LYS A 93 -12.57 -6.02 -2.74
CA LYS A 93 -11.14 -5.90 -2.31
C LYS A 93 -10.86 -6.32 -0.87
N LYS A 94 -11.83 -6.81 -0.13
CA LYS A 94 -11.64 -7.28 1.26
C LYS A 94 -10.90 -8.61 1.34
N THR A 95 -10.68 -9.28 0.22
CA THR A 95 -9.92 -10.53 0.15
C THR A 95 -8.44 -10.34 0.39
N TYR A 96 -7.89 -9.13 0.16
CA TYR A 96 -6.47 -8.82 0.30
C TYR A 96 -6.19 -7.50 1.03
N GLN A 97 -7.18 -6.65 1.26
CA GLN A 97 -7.05 -5.49 2.14
C GLN A 97 -7.49 -5.88 3.55
N MET A 98 -6.77 -5.36 4.55
CA MET A 98 -6.98 -5.72 5.94
C MET A 98 -8.36 -5.30 6.46
N ASP A 99 -8.88 -6.06 7.42
CA ASP A 99 -10.10 -5.72 8.15
C ASP A 99 -9.85 -4.50 9.07
N ALA A 100 -10.71 -3.48 8.96
CA ALA A 100 -10.64 -2.26 9.74
C ALA A 100 -10.68 -2.50 11.28
N ALA A 101 -11.23 -3.62 11.72
CA ALA A 101 -11.31 -4.00 13.13
C ALA A 101 -10.07 -4.77 13.65
N ASN A 102 -9.11 -5.14 12.77
CA ASN A 102 -7.99 -5.97 13.13
C ASN A 102 -6.65 -5.20 13.14
N ALA A 103 -6.32 -4.56 14.26
CA ALA A 103 -5.03 -3.87 14.42
C ALA A 103 -3.84 -4.84 14.59
N ARG A 104 -4.08 -6.10 15.02
CA ARG A 104 -2.98 -7.07 15.26
C ARG A 104 -2.35 -7.56 13.97
N GLU A 105 -3.14 -7.71 12.93
CA GLU A 105 -2.67 -8.10 11.60
C GLU A 105 -1.62 -7.12 11.07
N ALA A 106 -1.77 -5.81 11.33
CA ALA A 106 -0.81 -4.80 10.94
C ALA A 106 0.62 -5.08 11.43
N ILE A 107 0.78 -5.65 12.63
CA ILE A 107 2.10 -5.99 13.17
C ILE A 107 2.68 -7.20 12.44
N THR A 108 1.86 -8.21 12.19
CA THR A 108 2.30 -9.39 11.43
C THR A 108 2.77 -9.00 10.03
N GLU A 109 1.99 -8.20 9.30
CA GLU A 109 2.34 -7.72 7.95
C GLU A 109 3.60 -6.87 7.96
N VAL A 110 3.75 -5.95 8.92
CA VAL A 110 4.96 -5.15 9.07
C VAL A 110 6.18 -6.01 9.36
N GLU A 111 6.07 -7.00 10.26
CA GLU A 111 7.17 -7.90 10.59
C GLU A 111 7.61 -8.73 9.37
N LEU A 112 6.67 -9.22 8.57
CA LEU A 112 6.95 -9.95 7.34
C LEU A 112 7.64 -9.05 6.31
N ASP A 113 7.10 -7.87 6.01
CA ASP A 113 7.69 -6.93 5.07
C ASP A 113 9.11 -6.48 5.48
N VAL A 114 9.37 -6.30 6.80
CA VAL A 114 10.71 -5.99 7.33
C VAL A 114 11.67 -7.17 7.11
N GLN A 115 11.23 -8.40 7.38
CA GLN A 115 12.04 -9.61 7.16
C GLN A 115 12.34 -9.83 5.67
N GLU A 116 11.43 -9.46 4.80
CA GLU A 116 11.54 -9.51 3.34
C GLU A 116 12.44 -8.42 2.75
N GLY A 117 12.83 -7.41 3.54
CA GLY A 117 13.79 -6.40 3.14
C GLY A 117 13.17 -5.06 2.75
N ALA A 118 12.02 -4.69 3.31
CA ALA A 118 11.50 -3.33 3.20
C ALA A 118 12.45 -2.32 3.88
N ASP A 119 12.61 -1.15 3.26
CA ASP A 119 13.37 -0.02 3.82
C ASP A 119 12.47 0.95 4.59
N MET A 120 11.20 1.01 4.23
CA MET A 120 10.15 1.79 4.89
C MET A 120 8.85 0.99 4.89
N VAL A 121 8.00 1.22 5.91
CA VAL A 121 6.67 0.62 6.00
C VAL A 121 5.60 1.70 6.04
N MET A 122 4.38 1.39 5.61
CA MET A 122 3.29 2.36 5.50
C MET A 122 2.00 1.86 6.11
N VAL A 123 1.28 2.77 6.78
CA VAL A 123 -0.11 2.59 7.20
C VAL A 123 -1.02 3.43 6.29
N LYS A 124 -2.08 2.81 5.75
CA LYS A 124 -3.04 3.42 4.83
C LYS A 124 -4.46 2.90 5.07
N PRO A 125 -5.48 3.74 5.25
CA PRO A 125 -5.45 5.22 5.40
C PRO A 125 -4.74 5.68 6.68
N ALA A 126 -4.60 7.01 6.88
CA ALA A 126 -3.84 7.57 8.00
C ALA A 126 -4.69 8.06 9.17
N LEU A 127 -5.60 9.02 8.94
CA LEU A 127 -6.28 9.74 10.03
C LEU A 127 -7.18 8.84 10.90
N ALA A 128 -7.80 7.83 10.30
CA ALA A 128 -8.65 6.89 11.01
C ALA A 128 -7.87 5.77 11.74
N TYR A 129 -6.53 5.72 11.58
CA TYR A 129 -5.66 4.64 12.05
C TYR A 129 -4.44 5.16 12.81
N LEU A 130 -4.58 6.26 13.55
CA LEU A 130 -3.49 6.84 14.36
C LEU A 130 -2.99 5.88 15.44
N ASP A 131 -3.86 5.05 15.98
CA ASP A 131 -3.55 3.97 16.91
C ASP A 131 -2.68 2.90 16.25
N VAL A 132 -3.00 2.49 15.01
CA VAL A 132 -2.19 1.54 14.25
C VAL A 132 -0.84 2.13 13.86
N ILE A 133 -0.80 3.40 13.44
CA ILE A 133 0.46 4.11 13.14
C ILE A 133 1.35 4.11 14.39
N HIS A 134 0.80 4.43 15.55
CA HIS A 134 1.53 4.40 16.82
C HIS A 134 2.02 2.99 17.14
N LEU A 135 1.16 1.98 17.00
CA LEU A 135 1.49 0.58 17.24
C LEU A 135 2.63 0.11 16.32
N VAL A 136 2.56 0.38 15.03
CA VAL A 136 3.60 0.05 14.04
C VAL A 136 4.90 0.74 14.41
N ARG A 137 4.86 2.04 14.74
CA ARG A 137 6.07 2.80 15.13
C ARG A 137 6.77 2.25 16.36
N GLN A 138 6.03 1.61 17.28
CA GLN A 138 6.62 0.96 18.45
C GLN A 138 7.25 -0.40 18.15
N ASN A 139 6.85 -1.06 17.06
CA ASN A 139 7.27 -2.42 16.71
C ASN A 139 8.31 -2.48 15.59
N THR A 140 8.69 -1.35 14.99
CA THR A 140 9.78 -1.31 13.99
C THR A 140 10.70 -0.12 14.20
N ASN A 141 11.97 -0.30 13.80
CA ASN A 141 12.96 0.79 13.74
C ASN A 141 13.00 1.47 12.35
N LEU A 142 12.30 0.93 11.36
CA LEU A 142 12.22 1.53 10.04
C LEU A 142 11.39 2.84 10.08
N PRO A 143 11.61 3.76 9.13
CA PRO A 143 10.71 4.88 8.91
C PRO A 143 9.28 4.39 8.65
N VAL A 144 8.29 5.02 9.30
CA VAL A 144 6.88 4.73 9.12
C VAL A 144 6.21 5.85 8.36
N ALA A 145 5.70 5.54 7.18
CA ALA A 145 4.89 6.44 6.38
C ALA A 145 3.41 6.33 6.73
N ALA A 146 2.69 7.43 6.64
CA ALA A 146 1.25 7.50 6.81
C ALA A 146 0.61 8.15 5.59
N TYR A 147 -0.36 7.47 4.97
CA TYR A 147 -0.96 7.93 3.71
C TYR A 147 -2.36 8.49 3.94
N ASN A 148 -2.52 9.80 3.84
CA ASN A 148 -3.83 10.44 3.74
C ASN A 148 -4.42 10.17 2.36
N VAL A 149 -5.50 9.39 2.31
CA VAL A 149 -6.14 9.00 1.05
C VAL A 149 -7.14 10.04 0.57
N SER A 150 -7.66 9.86 -0.64
CA SER A 150 -8.52 10.83 -1.32
C SER A 150 -9.76 11.26 -0.53
N GLY A 151 -10.39 10.35 0.22
CA GLY A 151 -11.53 10.67 1.08
C GLY A 151 -11.12 11.52 2.29
N GLU A 152 -9.97 11.24 2.89
CA GLU A 152 -9.43 12.05 3.98
C GLU A 152 -9.10 13.46 3.49
N TYR A 153 -8.44 13.57 2.34
CA TYR A 153 -8.18 14.86 1.69
C TYR A 153 -9.48 15.62 1.40
N ALA A 154 -10.47 14.96 0.80
CA ALA A 154 -11.75 15.58 0.47
C ALA A 154 -12.49 16.10 1.70
N MET A 155 -12.45 15.39 2.83
CA MET A 155 -13.04 15.85 4.09
C MET A 155 -12.37 17.12 4.63
N ILE A 156 -11.04 17.19 4.59
CA ILE A 156 -10.28 18.36 5.01
C ILE A 156 -10.62 19.55 4.12
N LYS A 157 -10.59 19.39 2.81
CA LYS A 157 -10.93 20.45 1.85
C LYS A 157 -12.35 20.97 2.05
N ALA A 158 -13.33 20.08 2.18
CA ALA A 158 -14.73 20.48 2.38
C ALA A 158 -14.95 21.25 3.69
N ALA A 159 -14.25 20.88 4.77
CA ALA A 159 -14.33 21.60 6.04
C ALA A 159 -13.60 22.97 5.98
N ALA A 160 -12.47 23.04 5.29
CA ALA A 160 -11.72 24.27 5.08
C ALA A 160 -12.50 25.27 4.22
N GLU A 161 -13.14 24.84 3.13
CA GLU A 161 -14.02 25.68 2.29
C GLU A 161 -15.16 26.34 3.07
N LYS A 162 -15.66 25.67 4.12
CA LYS A 162 -16.69 26.21 5.03
C LYS A 162 -16.12 27.09 6.15
N GLY A 163 -14.81 27.24 6.22
CA GLY A 163 -14.14 27.98 7.29
C GLY A 163 -14.20 27.31 8.67
N TRP A 164 -14.48 26.01 8.72
CA TRP A 164 -14.57 25.27 9.99
C TRP A 164 -13.20 24.85 10.51
N ILE A 165 -12.23 24.69 9.64
CA ILE A 165 -10.85 24.37 9.97
C ILE A 165 -9.89 25.21 9.13
N ASP A 166 -8.68 25.37 9.61
CA ASP A 166 -7.55 25.97 8.89
C ASP A 166 -6.72 24.83 8.29
N GLU A 167 -6.77 24.69 6.96
CA GLU A 167 -6.12 23.58 6.24
C GLU A 167 -4.60 23.52 6.46
N GLU A 168 -3.95 24.67 6.62
CA GLU A 168 -2.49 24.72 6.81
C GLU A 168 -2.05 24.31 8.22
N LYS A 169 -3.01 24.17 9.14
CA LYS A 169 -2.73 23.80 10.55
C LYS A 169 -3.10 22.38 10.89
N ILE A 170 -3.64 21.62 9.94
CA ILE A 170 -3.91 20.19 10.04
C ILE A 170 -2.79 19.40 9.38
#